data_07e1808b8fdc4ebd10bdeaf4dc01055a
#
_entry.id   07e1808b8fdc4ebd10bdeaf4dc01055a
#
_cell.length_a   1.000
_cell.length_b   1.000
_cell.length_c   1.000
_cell.angle_alpha   90.00
_cell.angle_beta   90.00
_cell.angle_gamma   90.00
#
_symmetry.space_group_name_H-M   'P 1'
#
loop_
_entity.id
_entity.type
_entity.pdbx_description
1 polymer ?
#
loop_
_entity_poly.entity_id
_entity_poly.type
_entity_poly.pdbx_seq_one_letter_code
_entity_poly.pdbx_strand_id
1 'polypeptide(L)'
;MTDTLPAWERRFRTPSVSLPGWARQAPDRLVYWSTESGVYQVHVADRATGAGRQVTDHPVGVLSGALTLDGEHVLFWQDETGSEAGLWHAQPFDGGEATPYLQGVSQGWNGGLAQAPGVVAAGISDAGGFAVYTSIDGEPASEIRRGSESITVGGLRSGTSGRGGLSADGSLLALDHAEHSDEMHPAVLVIDPRTGATIAEQVDEGMALLSSCWSPAPGDQRLVVSHEREGDERPAIWDLATGEWIDLDLDLRGPVHAVDWWPDASALLVVHNDEGRDRLHRYELGPGSLTAIEHEQGTIGAASVRPDGDVWYRLSRGDHAPVALSASGAEVVRPRGEAAPVGRPFVSWHFDNGEGDRVHGFYVTPEGDGPFPVVMFVHGGPTGQDTDEWDPEVQAYVDMGFAVGMVNYRGSTGYGRAWRDRLIGDIGGPELVDVNAGLSDLVAKGVADSDRAVIGG
;
A
#
# COMPACT_ATOMS: atom_id res chain seq x y z
N MET A 1 8.78 -25.54 -33.39
CA MET A 1 9.29 -24.25 -32.85
C MET A 1 8.18 -23.73 -31.99
N THR A 2 8.30 -23.76 -30.68
CA THR A 2 7.38 -23.09 -29.79
C THR A 2 7.63 -21.60 -30.03
N ASP A 3 6.63 -20.92 -30.60
CA ASP A 3 6.64 -19.46 -30.75
C ASP A 3 6.73 -18.88 -29.35
N THR A 4 7.92 -18.50 -28.93
CA THR A 4 8.10 -17.77 -27.66
C THR A 4 7.52 -16.36 -27.89
N LEU A 5 6.57 -15.98 -27.05
CA LEU A 5 6.00 -14.64 -27.05
C LEU A 5 7.09 -13.56 -26.99
N PRO A 6 6.92 -12.43 -27.65
CA PRO A 6 7.87 -11.32 -27.58
C PRO A 6 8.06 -10.84 -26.12
N ALA A 7 9.20 -10.23 -25.80
CA ALA A 7 9.56 -9.84 -24.44
C ALA A 7 8.50 -8.93 -23.81
N TRP A 8 8.04 -7.90 -24.55
CA TRP A 8 7.00 -6.98 -24.08
C TRP A 8 5.69 -7.69 -23.66
N GLU A 9 5.23 -8.69 -24.42
CA GLU A 9 4.02 -9.44 -24.10
C GLU A 9 4.21 -10.34 -22.86
N ARG A 10 5.39 -10.94 -22.69
CA ARG A 10 5.75 -11.73 -21.52
C ARG A 10 5.75 -10.88 -20.24
N ARG A 11 6.13 -9.60 -20.33
CA ARG A 11 6.12 -8.68 -19.18
C ARG A 11 4.72 -8.48 -18.63
N PHE A 12 3.72 -8.23 -19.50
CA PHE A 12 2.32 -8.07 -19.11
C PHE A 12 1.68 -9.37 -18.61
N ARG A 13 2.18 -10.53 -19.05
CA ARG A 13 1.67 -11.84 -18.65
C ARG A 13 2.36 -12.40 -17.39
N THR A 14 3.35 -11.70 -16.87
CA THR A 14 4.06 -12.15 -15.66
C THR A 14 3.13 -12.17 -14.47
N PRO A 15 2.98 -13.32 -13.80
CA PRO A 15 2.15 -13.40 -12.62
C PRO A 15 2.81 -12.64 -11.45
N SER A 16 1.98 -12.02 -10.64
CA SER A 16 2.37 -11.30 -9.44
C SER A 16 1.60 -11.79 -8.23
N VAL A 17 2.13 -11.56 -7.04
CA VAL A 17 1.52 -11.90 -5.76
C VAL A 17 1.58 -10.71 -4.80
N SER A 18 0.61 -10.63 -3.88
CA SER A 18 0.72 -9.75 -2.73
C SER A 18 1.69 -10.29 -1.69
N LEU A 19 2.08 -9.45 -0.73
CA LEU A 19 2.63 -9.96 0.51
C LEU A 19 1.55 -10.80 1.21
N PRO A 20 1.84 -12.05 1.62
CA PRO A 20 0.85 -12.86 2.32
C PRO A 20 0.52 -12.31 3.69
N GLY A 21 -0.78 -12.21 4.00
CA GLY A 21 -1.29 -12.10 5.35
C GLY A 21 -1.42 -13.48 6.00
N TRP A 22 -1.58 -13.52 7.32
CA TRP A 22 -1.74 -14.76 8.07
C TRP A 22 -2.81 -14.66 9.15
N ALA A 23 -3.34 -15.79 9.58
CA ALA A 23 -4.25 -15.85 10.71
C ALA A 23 -3.47 -15.65 12.02
N ARG A 24 -3.97 -14.78 12.92
CA ARG A 24 -3.26 -14.45 14.17
C ARG A 24 -3.05 -15.65 15.08
N GLN A 25 -4.02 -16.59 15.12
CA GLN A 25 -3.97 -17.79 15.98
C GLN A 25 -3.46 -19.02 15.24
N ALA A 26 -3.33 -18.97 13.90
CA ALA A 26 -2.80 -20.01 13.05
C ALA A 26 -1.84 -19.42 12.00
N PRO A 27 -0.65 -18.94 12.41
CA PRO A 27 0.23 -18.12 11.55
C PRO A 27 0.84 -18.85 10.36
N ASP A 28 0.69 -20.17 10.27
CA ASP A 28 1.08 -20.93 9.09
C ASP A 28 0.00 -20.93 7.99
N ARG A 29 -1.25 -20.55 8.32
CA ARG A 29 -2.31 -20.32 7.34
C ARG A 29 -2.18 -18.93 6.75
N LEU A 30 -1.96 -18.86 5.44
CA LEU A 30 -1.68 -17.66 4.67
C LEU A 30 -2.83 -17.34 3.71
N VAL A 31 -3.03 -16.07 3.44
CA VAL A 31 -3.89 -15.54 2.37
C VAL A 31 -3.14 -14.51 1.56
N TYR A 32 -3.28 -14.54 0.26
CA TYR A 32 -2.68 -13.58 -0.67
C TYR A 32 -3.51 -13.50 -1.95
N TRP A 33 -3.36 -12.44 -2.73
CA TRP A 33 -3.84 -12.46 -4.11
C TRP A 33 -2.72 -12.86 -5.05
N SER A 34 -3.11 -13.47 -6.19
CA SER A 34 -2.21 -13.78 -7.30
C SER A 34 -2.90 -13.48 -8.63
N THR A 35 -2.10 -13.11 -9.64
CA THR A 35 -2.56 -12.91 -11.02
C THR A 35 -2.24 -14.10 -11.93
N GLU A 36 -1.91 -15.26 -11.39
CA GLU A 36 -1.52 -16.45 -12.17
C GLU A 36 -2.64 -16.98 -13.11
N SER A 37 -3.89 -16.64 -12.85
CA SER A 37 -5.04 -16.91 -13.73
C SER A 37 -5.29 -15.82 -14.80
N GLY A 38 -4.49 -14.75 -14.84
CA GLY A 38 -4.63 -13.60 -15.73
C GLY A 38 -5.37 -12.41 -15.11
N VAL A 39 -6.07 -12.61 -13.98
CA VAL A 39 -6.71 -11.58 -13.17
C VAL A 39 -6.42 -11.85 -11.70
N TYR A 40 -6.60 -10.83 -10.86
CA TYR A 40 -6.41 -10.99 -9.42
C TYR A 40 -7.38 -11.99 -8.83
N GLN A 41 -6.88 -13.01 -8.13
CA GLN A 41 -7.68 -13.95 -7.38
C GLN A 41 -7.10 -14.15 -5.98
N VAL A 42 -7.97 -14.41 -5.01
CA VAL A 42 -7.55 -14.75 -3.65
C VAL A 42 -7.08 -16.20 -3.60
N HIS A 43 -5.95 -16.41 -2.98
CA HIS A 43 -5.31 -17.71 -2.74
C HIS A 43 -5.05 -17.91 -1.26
N VAL A 44 -4.98 -19.15 -0.85
CA VAL A 44 -4.52 -19.57 0.48
C VAL A 44 -3.40 -20.58 0.37
N ALA A 45 -2.56 -20.59 1.39
CA ALA A 45 -1.53 -21.61 1.58
C ALA A 45 -1.37 -21.95 3.07
N ASP A 46 -1.01 -23.19 3.33
CA ASP A 46 -0.63 -23.68 4.65
C ASP A 46 0.85 -24.06 4.62
N ARG A 47 1.68 -23.33 5.34
CA ARG A 47 3.13 -23.53 5.38
C ARG A 47 3.54 -24.82 6.06
N ALA A 48 2.74 -25.27 7.04
CA ALA A 48 3.04 -26.50 7.79
C ALA A 48 2.85 -27.76 6.92
N THR A 49 1.88 -27.72 6.01
CA THR A 49 1.57 -28.86 5.12
C THR A 49 2.09 -28.69 3.71
N GLY A 50 2.39 -27.47 3.29
CA GLY A 50 2.73 -27.10 1.91
C GLY A 50 1.52 -27.10 0.97
N ALA A 51 0.31 -27.27 1.49
CA ALA A 51 -0.92 -27.21 0.70
C ALA A 51 -1.28 -25.76 0.34
N GLY A 52 -1.87 -25.56 -0.84
CA GLY A 52 -2.39 -24.26 -1.26
C GLY A 52 -3.42 -24.39 -2.37
N ARG A 53 -4.32 -23.43 -2.46
CA ARG A 53 -5.37 -23.38 -3.47
C ARG A 53 -5.77 -21.95 -3.83
N GLN A 54 -6.32 -21.78 -5.01
CA GLN A 54 -7.10 -20.60 -5.37
C GLN A 54 -8.45 -20.67 -4.66
N VAL A 55 -8.90 -19.54 -4.11
CA VAL A 55 -10.15 -19.40 -3.36
C VAL A 55 -11.26 -18.87 -4.25
N THR A 56 -10.97 -17.78 -4.96
CA THR A 56 -11.92 -17.11 -5.85
C THR A 56 -11.61 -17.41 -7.31
N ASP A 57 -12.66 -17.43 -8.14
CA ASP A 57 -12.56 -17.56 -9.61
C ASP A 57 -13.57 -16.59 -10.22
N HIS A 58 -13.28 -15.31 -10.15
CA HIS A 58 -14.19 -14.25 -10.56
C HIS A 58 -13.65 -13.53 -11.81
N PRO A 59 -14.46 -13.30 -12.85
CA PRO A 59 -13.99 -12.79 -14.15
C PRO A 59 -13.41 -11.36 -14.09
N VAL A 60 -13.85 -10.53 -13.14
CA VAL A 60 -13.30 -9.19 -12.95
C VAL A 60 -12.18 -9.16 -11.90
N GLY A 61 -11.90 -10.31 -11.27
CA GLY A 61 -10.87 -10.41 -10.23
C GLY A 61 -11.35 -10.08 -8.81
N VAL A 62 -10.56 -10.48 -7.82
CA VAL A 62 -10.76 -10.20 -6.39
C VAL A 62 -9.42 -9.82 -5.75
N LEU A 63 -9.30 -8.58 -5.29
CA LEU A 63 -8.06 -8.01 -4.75
C LEU A 63 -7.95 -8.11 -3.23
N SER A 64 -9.09 -8.11 -2.52
CA SER A 64 -9.12 -8.03 -1.05
C SER A 64 -9.38 -9.39 -0.45
N GLY A 65 -8.43 -9.90 0.33
CA GLY A 65 -8.54 -11.15 1.06
C GLY A 65 -7.97 -11.05 2.47
N ALA A 66 -8.59 -11.72 3.42
CA ALA A 66 -8.15 -11.85 4.81
C ALA A 66 -8.43 -13.26 5.32
N LEU A 67 -7.92 -13.60 6.50
CA LEU A 67 -8.31 -14.80 7.24
C LEU A 67 -9.05 -14.39 8.51
N THR A 68 -9.96 -15.24 8.96
CA THR A 68 -10.45 -15.16 10.36
C THR A 68 -9.29 -15.33 11.33
N LEU A 69 -9.42 -14.85 12.57
CA LEU A 69 -8.34 -14.89 13.56
C LEU A 69 -7.82 -16.31 13.82
N ASP A 70 -8.72 -17.31 13.81
CA ASP A 70 -8.42 -18.74 13.96
C ASP A 70 -7.90 -19.39 12.66
N GLY A 71 -8.05 -18.70 11.52
CA GLY A 71 -7.67 -19.20 10.20
C GLY A 71 -8.64 -20.23 9.62
N GLU A 72 -9.79 -20.47 10.22
CA GLU A 72 -10.75 -21.48 9.74
C GLU A 72 -11.49 -21.02 8.47
N HIS A 73 -11.59 -19.71 8.23
CA HIS A 73 -12.25 -19.14 7.05
C HIS A 73 -11.36 -18.14 6.33
N VAL A 74 -11.53 -18.12 5.00
CA VAL A 74 -10.98 -17.09 4.11
C VAL A 74 -12.06 -16.06 3.87
N LEU A 75 -11.73 -14.80 4.10
CA LEU A 75 -12.60 -13.67 3.86
C LEU A 75 -12.16 -12.99 2.56
N PHE A 76 -13.11 -12.59 1.72
CA PHE A 76 -12.82 -11.85 0.51
C PHE A 76 -13.96 -10.88 0.16
N TRP A 77 -13.58 -9.78 -0.49
CA TRP A 77 -14.55 -8.82 -1.00
C TRP A 77 -15.07 -9.27 -2.34
N GLN A 78 -16.36 -9.51 -2.47
CA GLN A 78 -16.98 -9.92 -3.71
C GLN A 78 -17.82 -8.77 -4.31
N ASP A 79 -17.38 -8.29 -5.46
CA ASP A 79 -18.11 -7.42 -6.36
C ASP A 79 -18.59 -8.27 -7.54
N GLU A 80 -19.91 -8.42 -7.71
CA GLU A 80 -20.47 -9.34 -8.71
C GLU A 80 -20.42 -8.78 -10.14
N THR A 81 -20.32 -7.47 -10.30
CA THR A 81 -20.56 -6.78 -11.58
C THR A 81 -19.37 -5.96 -12.10
N GLY A 82 -18.30 -5.79 -11.31
CA GLY A 82 -17.20 -4.88 -11.59
C GLY A 82 -17.55 -3.41 -11.30
N SER A 83 -18.59 -3.18 -10.48
CA SER A 83 -19.00 -1.84 -10.02
C SER A 83 -18.28 -1.38 -8.76
N GLU A 84 -17.37 -2.23 -8.23
CA GLU A 84 -16.68 -2.07 -6.94
C GLU A 84 -17.61 -2.18 -5.72
N ALA A 85 -18.92 -2.18 -5.91
CA ALA A 85 -19.89 -2.39 -4.83
C ALA A 85 -20.08 -3.89 -4.57
N GLY A 86 -19.91 -4.29 -3.33
CA GLY A 86 -19.93 -5.71 -2.95
C GLY A 86 -20.21 -5.94 -1.47
N LEU A 87 -19.82 -7.12 -1.00
CA LEU A 87 -19.87 -7.55 0.39
C LEU A 87 -18.65 -8.41 0.73
N TRP A 88 -18.31 -8.47 2.02
CA TRP A 88 -17.40 -9.46 2.54
C TRP A 88 -18.08 -10.83 2.60
N HIS A 89 -17.44 -11.84 1.98
CA HIS A 89 -17.83 -13.24 2.03
C HIS A 89 -16.81 -14.03 2.83
N ALA A 90 -17.27 -15.12 3.42
CA ALA A 90 -16.45 -16.10 4.12
C ALA A 90 -16.59 -17.48 3.46
N GLN A 91 -15.47 -18.15 3.23
CA GLN A 91 -15.41 -19.53 2.75
C GLN A 91 -14.53 -20.36 3.70
N PRO A 92 -14.86 -21.62 4.03
CA PRO A 92 -13.95 -22.47 4.79
C PRO A 92 -12.56 -22.53 4.16
N PHE A 93 -11.50 -22.54 4.99
CA PHE A 93 -10.11 -22.53 4.52
C PHE A 93 -9.81 -23.70 3.55
N ASP A 94 -10.34 -24.89 3.85
CA ASP A 94 -10.14 -26.09 3.03
C ASP A 94 -11.08 -26.18 1.81
N GLY A 95 -11.94 -25.17 1.60
CA GLY A 95 -12.92 -25.12 0.52
C GLY A 95 -14.35 -25.37 0.98
N GLY A 96 -15.30 -25.06 0.12
CA GLY A 96 -16.73 -25.14 0.42
C GLY A 96 -17.49 -23.97 -0.16
N GLU A 97 -18.73 -23.79 0.26
CA GLU A 97 -19.59 -22.69 -0.15
C GLU A 97 -19.17 -21.39 0.52
N ALA A 98 -19.15 -20.31 -0.24
CA ALA A 98 -18.96 -18.96 0.27
C ALA A 98 -20.29 -18.34 0.67
N THR A 99 -20.35 -17.70 1.82
CA THR A 99 -21.54 -17.02 2.33
C THR A 99 -21.18 -15.59 2.79
N PRO A 100 -22.14 -14.66 2.83
CA PRO A 100 -21.90 -13.34 3.42
C PRO A 100 -21.32 -13.47 4.83
N TYR A 101 -20.21 -12.77 5.09
CA TYR A 101 -19.48 -12.87 6.36
C TYR A 101 -20.24 -12.20 7.51
N LEU A 102 -20.80 -11.02 7.27
CA LEU A 102 -21.59 -10.30 8.25
C LEU A 102 -23.06 -10.30 7.86
N GLN A 103 -23.93 -10.67 8.79
CA GLN A 103 -25.38 -10.62 8.60
C GLN A 103 -25.90 -9.21 8.84
N GLY A 104 -26.89 -8.78 8.02
CA GLY A 104 -27.53 -7.47 8.19
C GLY A 104 -26.79 -6.31 7.52
N VAL A 105 -25.75 -6.60 6.71
CA VAL A 105 -24.96 -5.60 6.00
C VAL A 105 -25.51 -5.43 4.58
N SER A 106 -25.67 -4.19 4.12
CA SER A 106 -26.06 -3.86 2.75
C SER A 106 -24.82 -3.77 1.84
N GLN A 107 -25.01 -4.01 0.53
CA GLN A 107 -23.95 -3.82 -0.46
C GLN A 107 -23.55 -2.35 -0.57
N GLY A 108 -22.27 -2.11 -0.82
CA GLY A 108 -21.69 -0.79 -1.05
C GLY A 108 -20.23 -0.88 -1.43
N TRP A 109 -19.50 0.22 -1.38
CA TRP A 109 -18.05 0.25 -1.61
C TRP A 109 -17.29 -0.15 -0.34
N ASN A 110 -16.21 -0.89 -0.54
CA ASN A 110 -15.39 -1.41 0.57
C ASN A 110 -14.65 -0.28 1.31
N GLY A 111 -15.04 -0.02 2.53
CA GLY A 111 -14.40 0.92 3.46
C GLY A 111 -13.54 0.24 4.53
N GLY A 112 -13.23 -1.06 4.36
CA GLY A 112 -12.31 -1.78 5.22
C GLY A 112 -12.91 -2.91 6.06
N LEU A 113 -12.01 -3.72 6.64
CA LEU A 113 -12.34 -4.82 7.55
C LEU A 113 -11.30 -4.91 8.67
N ALA A 114 -11.74 -4.94 9.91
CA ALA A 114 -10.90 -5.17 11.07
C ALA A 114 -11.47 -6.28 11.95
N GLN A 115 -10.58 -7.02 12.62
CA GLN A 115 -10.95 -8.15 13.47
C GLN A 115 -10.14 -8.14 14.76
N ALA A 116 -10.83 -8.39 15.88
CA ALA A 116 -10.25 -8.64 17.19
C ALA A 116 -11.04 -9.74 17.90
N PRO A 117 -10.56 -10.31 19.00
CA PRO A 117 -11.33 -11.31 19.75
C PRO A 117 -12.73 -10.82 20.11
N GLY A 118 -13.76 -11.53 19.63
CA GLY A 118 -15.17 -11.20 19.85
C GLY A 118 -15.69 -9.95 19.11
N VAL A 119 -14.90 -9.31 18.23
CA VAL A 119 -15.31 -8.11 17.48
C VAL A 119 -14.87 -8.18 16.04
N VAL A 120 -15.80 -7.90 15.13
CA VAL A 120 -15.53 -7.66 13.71
C VAL A 120 -16.13 -6.31 13.35
N ALA A 121 -15.37 -5.49 12.63
CA ALA A 121 -15.83 -4.20 12.11
C ALA A 121 -15.57 -4.14 10.61
N ALA A 122 -16.59 -3.76 9.83
CA ALA A 122 -16.48 -3.55 8.39
C ALA A 122 -16.99 -2.15 8.03
N GLY A 123 -16.21 -1.41 7.25
CA GLY A 123 -16.61 -0.14 6.66
C GLY A 123 -17.31 -0.38 5.32
N ILE A 124 -18.45 0.25 5.12
CA ILE A 124 -19.21 0.22 3.85
C ILE A 124 -19.65 1.64 3.52
N SER A 125 -19.34 2.09 2.32
CA SER A 125 -19.88 3.33 1.77
C SER A 125 -21.03 3.03 0.81
N ASP A 126 -22.17 3.72 0.95
CA ASP A 126 -23.32 3.57 0.08
C ASP A 126 -23.91 4.94 -0.27
N ALA A 127 -25.05 4.99 -0.98
CA ALA A 127 -25.74 6.24 -1.33
C ALA A 127 -26.21 7.06 -0.11
N GLY A 128 -26.25 6.46 1.07
CA GLY A 128 -26.60 7.12 2.35
C GLY A 128 -25.38 7.63 3.12
N GLY A 129 -24.18 7.49 2.57
CA GLY A 129 -22.90 7.83 3.20
C GLY A 129 -22.15 6.61 3.73
N PHE A 130 -21.27 6.81 4.68
CA PHE A 130 -20.44 5.76 5.27
C PHE A 130 -21.10 5.14 6.51
N ALA A 131 -21.02 3.83 6.61
CA ALA A 131 -21.41 3.07 7.80
C ALA A 131 -20.31 2.14 8.25
N VAL A 132 -20.11 2.04 9.56
CA VAL A 132 -19.34 0.97 10.19
C VAL A 132 -20.34 -0.08 10.71
N TYR A 133 -20.20 -1.29 10.23
CA TYR A 133 -20.96 -2.44 10.68
C TYR A 133 -20.11 -3.23 11.68
N THR A 134 -20.59 -3.37 12.91
CA THR A 134 -19.89 -4.10 13.96
C THR A 134 -20.68 -5.34 14.40
N SER A 135 -20.04 -6.51 14.36
CA SER A 135 -20.53 -7.73 14.95
C SER A 135 -19.77 -8.02 16.23
N ILE A 136 -20.50 -8.23 17.32
CA ILE A 136 -19.97 -8.53 18.65
C ILE A 136 -20.34 -9.96 19.01
N ASP A 137 -19.36 -10.78 19.38
CA ASP A 137 -19.50 -12.18 19.79
C ASP A 137 -20.30 -13.04 18.78
N GLY A 138 -20.21 -12.69 17.48
CA GLY A 138 -20.87 -13.41 16.39
C GLY A 138 -22.35 -13.06 16.19
N GLU A 139 -22.88 -12.11 16.93
CA GLU A 139 -24.24 -11.59 16.71
C GLU A 139 -24.35 -10.83 15.37
N PRO A 140 -25.56 -10.70 14.81
CA PRO A 140 -25.79 -9.89 13.62
C PRO A 140 -25.20 -8.48 13.76
N ALA A 141 -24.66 -7.95 12.66
CA ALA A 141 -23.98 -6.65 12.69
C ALA A 141 -24.93 -5.51 13.05
N SER A 142 -24.45 -4.64 13.92
CA SER A 142 -25.07 -3.34 14.23
C SER A 142 -24.46 -2.26 13.35
N GLU A 143 -25.29 -1.37 12.83
CA GLU A 143 -24.87 -0.25 11.99
C GLU A 143 -24.56 0.99 12.86
N ILE A 144 -23.38 1.57 12.66
CA ILE A 144 -22.96 2.87 13.17
C ILE A 144 -22.80 3.78 11.95
N ARG A 145 -23.86 4.55 11.62
CA ARG A 145 -23.80 5.46 10.47
C ARG A 145 -23.10 6.75 10.85
N ARG A 146 -22.19 7.16 9.96
CA ARG A 146 -21.45 8.43 10.06
C ARG A 146 -21.90 9.36 8.95
N GLY A 147 -21.33 10.56 8.89
CA GLY A 147 -21.64 11.54 7.86
C GLY A 147 -21.39 11.06 6.43
N SER A 148 -21.64 11.92 5.45
CA SER A 148 -21.50 11.59 4.02
C SER A 148 -20.05 11.63 3.50
N GLU A 149 -19.12 11.99 4.34
CA GLU A 149 -17.71 12.15 3.97
C GLU A 149 -16.98 10.79 3.87
N SER A 150 -15.85 10.82 3.20
CA SER A 150 -15.00 9.64 3.03
C SER A 150 -14.47 9.16 4.38
N ILE A 151 -14.74 7.91 4.71
CA ILE A 151 -14.26 7.26 5.95
C ILE A 151 -13.71 5.89 5.59
N THR A 152 -12.64 5.49 6.27
CA THR A 152 -12.14 4.12 6.21
C THR A 152 -11.97 3.54 7.62
N VAL A 153 -12.22 2.24 7.75
CA VAL A 153 -11.81 1.48 8.93
C VAL A 153 -10.29 1.41 8.89
N GLY A 154 -9.62 2.16 9.75
CA GLY A 154 -8.19 2.39 9.71
C GLY A 154 -7.35 1.13 9.60
N GLY A 155 -6.19 1.26 8.98
CA GLY A 155 -5.18 0.22 8.87
C GLY A 155 -5.33 -0.76 7.70
N LEU A 156 -6.22 -0.53 6.75
CA LEU A 156 -6.28 -1.30 5.51
C LEU A 156 -5.25 -0.80 4.48
N ARG A 157 -3.99 -1.05 4.75
CA ARG A 157 -3.01 -1.16 3.66
C ARG A 157 -2.95 -2.64 3.26
N SER A 158 -3.13 -2.92 1.97
CA SER A 158 -3.04 -4.28 1.43
C SER A 158 -1.70 -4.92 1.84
N GLY A 159 -1.74 -6.11 2.41
CA GLY A 159 -0.54 -6.84 2.83
C GLY A 159 -0.18 -6.72 4.31
N THR A 160 -0.94 -6.01 5.12
CA THR A 160 -0.78 -6.04 6.57
C THR A 160 -1.57 -7.20 7.20
N SER A 161 -1.09 -7.72 8.31
CA SER A 161 -1.69 -8.84 9.06
C SER A 161 -3.04 -8.51 9.73
N GLY A 162 -3.79 -7.54 9.21
CA GLY A 162 -5.11 -7.17 9.74
C GLY A 162 -5.08 -6.53 11.14
N ARG A 163 -4.00 -5.88 11.52
CA ARG A 163 -3.86 -5.20 12.82
C ARG A 163 -4.44 -3.79 12.86
N GLY A 164 -4.81 -3.25 11.69
CA GLY A 164 -5.41 -1.94 11.62
C GLY A 164 -6.87 -1.93 12.03
N GLY A 165 -7.37 -0.75 12.37
CA GLY A 165 -8.75 -0.51 12.77
C GLY A 165 -9.04 -0.85 14.22
N LEU A 166 -9.07 -2.13 14.61
CA LEU A 166 -9.34 -2.55 15.99
C LEU A 166 -8.07 -2.72 16.82
N SER A 167 -8.13 -2.25 18.08
CA SER A 167 -7.12 -2.56 19.10
C SER A 167 -7.01 -4.07 19.34
N ALA A 168 -5.92 -4.53 19.94
CA ALA A 168 -5.64 -5.96 20.11
C ALA A 168 -6.72 -6.72 20.87
N ASP A 169 -7.41 -6.06 21.81
CA ASP A 169 -8.51 -6.60 22.62
C ASP A 169 -9.91 -6.27 22.06
N GLY A 170 -10.01 -5.53 20.96
CA GLY A 170 -11.24 -5.11 20.32
C GLY A 170 -12.06 -4.08 21.11
N SER A 171 -11.45 -3.36 22.05
CA SER A 171 -12.13 -2.32 22.83
C SER A 171 -12.21 -0.97 22.12
N LEU A 172 -11.30 -0.70 21.17
CA LEU A 172 -11.19 0.54 20.43
C LEU A 172 -11.16 0.27 18.92
N LEU A 173 -11.79 1.15 18.14
CA LEU A 173 -11.78 1.14 16.69
C LEU A 173 -11.31 2.49 16.17
N ALA A 174 -10.19 2.50 15.42
CA ALA A 174 -9.70 3.69 14.74
C ALA A 174 -10.34 3.79 13.34
N LEU A 175 -10.72 5.00 12.98
CA LEU A 175 -11.29 5.38 11.69
C LEU A 175 -10.52 6.57 11.15
N ASP A 176 -10.13 6.53 9.87
CA ASP A 176 -9.66 7.72 9.17
C ASP A 176 -10.88 8.38 8.51
N HIS A 177 -11.08 9.68 8.67
CA HIS A 177 -12.28 10.37 8.23
C HIS A 177 -12.02 11.81 7.79
N ALA A 178 -12.97 12.38 7.04
CA ALA A 178 -12.96 13.76 6.60
C ALA A 178 -14.20 14.57 7.12
N GLU A 179 -14.87 14.12 8.19
CA GLU A 179 -16.08 14.78 8.72
C GLU A 179 -15.84 16.21 9.21
N HIS A 180 -14.61 16.51 9.68
CA HIS A 180 -14.21 17.83 10.21
C HIS A 180 -13.05 18.46 9.44
N SER A 181 -12.75 17.90 8.25
CA SER A 181 -11.65 18.29 7.38
C SER A 181 -12.06 18.14 5.91
N ASP A 182 -11.16 17.74 5.03
CA ASP A 182 -11.44 17.38 3.65
C ASP A 182 -10.71 16.06 3.29
N GLU A 183 -11.00 15.50 2.11
CA GLU A 183 -10.43 14.22 1.69
C GLU A 183 -8.91 14.23 1.52
N MET A 184 -8.32 15.40 1.29
CA MET A 184 -6.86 15.56 1.20
C MET A 184 -6.19 15.67 2.58
N HIS A 185 -6.96 16.03 3.60
CA HIS A 185 -6.48 16.23 4.97
C HIS A 185 -7.34 15.43 5.95
N PRO A 186 -7.35 14.08 5.86
CA PRO A 186 -8.12 13.24 6.77
C PRO A 186 -7.67 13.41 8.23
N ALA A 187 -8.54 13.03 9.13
CA ALA A 187 -8.35 13.03 10.57
C ALA A 187 -8.54 11.61 11.14
N VAL A 188 -8.09 11.37 12.36
CA VAL A 188 -8.23 10.08 13.05
C VAL A 188 -9.26 10.18 14.16
N LEU A 189 -10.29 9.35 14.06
CA LEU A 189 -11.34 9.17 15.08
C LEU A 189 -11.20 7.80 15.73
N VAL A 190 -11.31 7.72 17.04
CA VAL A 190 -11.38 6.46 17.78
C VAL A 190 -12.73 6.34 18.47
N ILE A 191 -13.41 5.22 18.22
CA ILE A 191 -14.72 4.92 18.79
C ILE A 191 -14.71 3.64 19.61
N ASP A 192 -15.69 3.47 20.48
CA ASP A 192 -16.07 2.18 21.05
C ASP A 192 -16.87 1.40 19.99
N PRO A 193 -16.38 0.26 19.47
CA PRO A 193 -17.08 -0.48 18.42
C PRO A 193 -18.41 -1.13 18.86
N ARG A 194 -18.68 -1.20 20.18
CA ARG A 194 -19.92 -1.76 20.72
C ARG A 194 -21.05 -0.76 20.78
N THR A 195 -20.70 0.52 21.01
CA THR A 195 -21.69 1.57 21.26
C THR A 195 -21.69 2.66 20.18
N GLY A 196 -20.62 2.74 19.38
CA GLY A 196 -20.38 3.83 18.43
C GLY A 196 -19.98 5.16 19.10
N ALA A 197 -19.78 5.16 20.41
CA ALA A 197 -19.40 6.37 21.14
C ALA A 197 -17.99 6.82 20.75
N THR A 198 -17.82 8.11 20.48
CA THR A 198 -16.51 8.72 20.28
C THR A 198 -15.70 8.68 21.57
N ILE A 199 -14.51 8.09 21.51
CA ILE A 199 -13.55 8.02 22.63
C ILE A 199 -12.55 9.17 22.51
N ALA A 200 -12.01 9.39 21.32
CA ALA A 200 -11.04 10.43 21.05
C ALA A 200 -11.02 10.78 19.55
N GLU A 201 -10.56 11.98 19.24
CA GLU A 201 -10.38 12.46 17.88
C GLU A 201 -9.13 13.33 17.80
N GLN A 202 -8.38 13.23 16.71
CA GLN A 202 -7.27 14.11 16.39
C GLN A 202 -7.46 14.67 14.97
N VAL A 203 -7.38 15.99 14.87
CA VAL A 203 -7.49 16.75 13.62
C VAL A 203 -6.30 17.71 13.54
N ASP A 204 -5.55 17.63 12.45
CA ASP A 204 -4.51 18.59 12.12
C ASP A 204 -5.01 19.51 11.01
N GLU A 205 -5.31 20.78 11.33
CA GLU A 205 -5.90 21.73 10.37
C GLU A 205 -5.00 21.92 9.14
N GLY A 206 -5.53 21.60 7.95
CA GLY A 206 -4.82 21.71 6.68
C GLY A 206 -3.65 20.71 6.51
N MET A 207 -3.65 19.62 7.26
CA MET A 207 -2.66 18.54 7.17
C MET A 207 -3.32 17.18 7.30
N ALA A 208 -2.78 16.18 6.60
CA ALA A 208 -3.24 14.81 6.71
C ALA A 208 -2.78 14.16 8.03
N LEU A 209 -3.71 13.46 8.66
CA LEU A 209 -3.45 12.59 9.80
C LEU A 209 -4.12 11.25 9.53
N LEU A 210 -3.36 10.16 9.55
CA LEU A 210 -3.83 8.81 9.24
C LEU A 210 -3.46 7.83 10.34
N SER A 211 -4.37 6.91 10.66
CA SER A 211 -4.05 5.77 11.52
C SER A 211 -3.21 4.73 10.76
N SER A 212 -2.28 4.05 11.46
CA SER A 212 -1.47 2.98 10.88
C SER A 212 -1.76 1.64 11.55
N CYS A 213 -1.32 1.43 12.77
CA CYS A 213 -1.51 0.15 13.45
C CYS A 213 -1.53 0.30 14.98
N TRP A 214 -2.39 -0.51 15.62
CA TRP A 214 -2.42 -0.62 17.07
C TRP A 214 -1.27 -1.48 17.59
N SER A 215 -0.86 -1.19 18.82
CA SER A 215 0.01 -2.10 19.58
C SER A 215 -0.60 -3.51 19.63
N PRO A 216 0.21 -4.57 19.42
CA PRO A 216 -0.27 -5.95 19.46
C PRO A 216 -0.55 -6.47 20.88
N ALA A 217 -0.12 -5.77 21.91
CA ALA A 217 -0.29 -6.20 23.31
C ALA A 217 -1.74 -5.96 23.77
N PRO A 218 -2.43 -6.97 24.31
CA PRO A 218 -3.79 -6.79 24.82
C PRO A 218 -3.84 -5.72 25.93
N GLY A 219 -4.78 -4.78 25.81
CA GLY A 219 -4.96 -3.65 26.74
C GLY A 219 -3.98 -2.49 26.56
N ASP A 220 -3.02 -2.60 25.65
CA ASP A 220 -2.17 -1.48 25.23
C ASP A 220 -2.93 -0.61 24.22
N GLN A 221 -3.13 0.66 24.56
CA GLN A 221 -3.93 1.61 23.79
C GLN A 221 -3.08 2.53 22.91
N ARG A 222 -1.86 2.15 22.59
CA ARG A 222 -0.98 2.90 21.70
C ARG A 222 -1.33 2.62 20.23
N LEU A 223 -1.68 3.69 19.52
CA LEU A 223 -1.94 3.69 18.09
C LEU A 223 -0.79 4.42 17.37
N VAL A 224 -0.18 3.77 16.40
CA VAL A 224 0.71 4.46 15.46
C VAL A 224 -0.13 5.28 14.49
N VAL A 225 0.26 6.52 14.28
CA VAL A 225 -0.35 7.45 13.33
C VAL A 225 0.73 8.05 12.44
N SER A 226 0.33 8.56 11.28
CA SER A 226 1.18 9.32 10.35
C SER A 226 0.66 10.74 10.26
N HIS A 227 1.53 11.75 10.31
CA HIS A 227 1.21 13.17 10.23
C HIS A 227 2.19 13.94 9.32
N GLU A 228 1.83 15.14 8.90
CA GLU A 228 2.63 16.01 8.02
C GLU A 228 3.10 17.30 8.71
N ARG A 229 3.15 17.34 10.05
CA ARG A 229 3.44 18.56 10.83
C ARG A 229 4.81 19.17 10.51
N GLU A 230 5.79 18.34 10.12
CA GLU A 230 7.16 18.74 9.79
C GLU A 230 7.39 18.89 8.27
N GLY A 231 6.34 18.81 7.47
CA GLY A 231 6.42 18.93 6.01
C GLY A 231 6.47 17.59 5.27
N ASP A 232 7.22 16.62 5.78
CA ASP A 232 7.18 15.23 5.31
C ASP A 232 6.23 14.41 6.19
N GLU A 233 5.77 13.27 5.67
CA GLU A 233 5.04 12.30 6.48
C GLU A 233 5.95 11.69 7.54
N ARG A 234 5.50 11.73 8.80
CA ARG A 234 6.21 11.22 9.97
C ARG A 234 5.33 10.34 10.85
N PRO A 235 5.83 9.24 11.38
CA PRO A 235 5.09 8.44 12.34
C PRO A 235 5.18 9.04 13.74
N ALA A 236 4.06 8.93 14.47
CA ALA A 236 3.99 9.19 15.91
C ALA A 236 3.20 8.08 16.60
N ILE A 237 3.31 7.99 17.90
CA ILE A 237 2.47 7.12 18.74
C ILE A 237 1.50 8.00 19.51
N TRP A 238 0.21 7.74 19.33
CA TRP A 238 -0.85 8.30 20.16
C TRP A 238 -1.25 7.27 21.23
N ASP A 239 -0.92 7.55 22.47
CA ASP A 239 -1.32 6.74 23.62
C ASP A 239 -2.67 7.25 24.15
N LEU A 240 -3.74 6.51 23.86
CA LEU A 240 -5.09 6.90 24.27
C LEU A 240 -5.36 6.73 25.77
N ALA A 241 -4.59 5.87 26.45
CA ALA A 241 -4.75 5.69 27.90
C ALA A 241 -4.29 6.90 28.69
N THR A 242 -3.24 7.58 28.22
CA THR A 242 -2.65 8.77 28.86
C THR A 242 -3.00 10.06 28.17
N GLY A 243 -3.44 9.99 26.88
CA GLY A 243 -3.61 11.12 25.98
C GLY A 243 -2.28 11.67 25.46
N GLU A 244 -1.17 10.99 25.68
CA GLU A 244 0.16 11.42 25.26
C GLU A 244 0.35 11.20 23.76
N TRP A 245 1.02 12.16 23.13
CA TRP A 245 1.49 12.09 21.76
C TRP A 245 3.02 12.01 21.76
N ILE A 246 3.57 10.99 21.10
CA ILE A 246 5.01 10.70 21.11
C ILE A 246 5.49 10.72 19.66
N ASP A 247 6.15 11.80 19.25
CA ASP A 247 6.83 11.86 17.96
C ASP A 247 8.05 10.94 17.99
N LEU A 248 8.27 10.21 16.89
CA LEU A 248 9.44 9.34 16.78
C LEU A 248 10.62 10.17 16.24
N ASP A 249 11.71 10.19 16.99
CA ASP A 249 12.96 10.87 16.58
C ASP A 249 13.65 10.04 15.49
N LEU A 250 13.42 10.43 14.24
CA LEU A 250 13.94 9.76 13.05
C LEU A 250 14.71 10.77 12.20
N ASP A 251 16.04 10.71 12.26
CA ASP A 251 16.93 11.54 11.41
C ASP A 251 16.98 10.98 9.97
N LEU A 252 15.84 11.03 9.28
CA LEU A 252 15.66 10.57 7.89
C LEU A 252 15.00 11.66 7.06
N ARG A 253 15.43 11.81 5.80
CA ARG A 253 14.81 12.73 4.83
C ARG A 253 13.71 12.02 4.05
N GLY A 254 12.67 12.77 3.65
CA GLY A 254 11.53 12.23 2.90
C GLY A 254 10.56 11.47 3.81
N PRO A 255 9.49 10.88 3.24
CA PRO A 255 8.44 10.22 3.99
C PRO A 255 8.92 9.01 4.78
N VAL A 256 8.43 8.89 6.00
CA VAL A 256 8.71 7.75 6.89
C VAL A 256 7.41 7.23 7.46
N HIS A 257 7.17 5.92 7.30
CA HIS A 257 5.97 5.25 7.78
C HIS A 257 6.32 4.14 8.77
N ALA A 258 5.75 4.14 9.95
CA ALA A 258 5.76 2.96 10.81
C ALA A 258 4.55 2.09 10.46
N VAL A 259 4.81 0.89 9.93
CA VAL A 259 3.80 0.06 9.27
C VAL A 259 3.37 -1.15 10.09
N ASP A 260 4.16 -1.56 11.07
CA ASP A 260 3.83 -2.67 11.97
C ASP A 260 4.64 -2.60 13.29
N TRP A 261 4.22 -3.37 14.26
CA TRP A 261 4.88 -3.53 15.55
C TRP A 261 5.60 -4.88 15.63
N TRP A 262 6.69 -4.92 16.40
CA TRP A 262 7.18 -6.22 16.90
C TRP A 262 6.14 -6.83 17.86
N PRO A 263 6.04 -8.17 17.92
CA PRO A 263 4.99 -8.86 18.70
C PRO A 263 5.00 -8.55 20.19
N ASP A 264 6.16 -8.16 20.75
CA ASP A 264 6.35 -7.77 22.16
C ASP A 264 6.11 -6.26 22.41
N ALA A 265 5.67 -5.53 21.39
CA ALA A 265 5.43 -4.08 21.42
C ALA A 265 6.66 -3.24 21.80
N SER A 266 7.87 -3.77 21.63
CA SER A 266 9.14 -3.08 21.96
C SER A 266 9.69 -2.22 20.83
N ALA A 267 9.29 -2.49 19.59
CA ALA A 267 9.83 -1.85 18.40
C ALA A 267 8.77 -1.71 17.30
N LEU A 268 9.05 -0.84 16.33
CA LEU A 268 8.25 -0.60 15.12
C LEU A 268 9.04 -0.98 13.87
N LEU A 269 8.34 -1.56 12.89
CA LEU A 269 8.83 -1.72 11.54
C LEU A 269 8.57 -0.41 10.78
N VAL A 270 9.64 0.16 10.26
CA VAL A 270 9.61 1.46 9.58
C VAL A 270 10.01 1.27 8.12
N VAL A 271 9.21 1.85 7.24
CA VAL A 271 9.50 2.02 5.81
C VAL A 271 9.86 3.48 5.57
N HIS A 272 11.03 3.72 5.02
CA HIS A 272 11.54 5.04 4.68
C HIS A 272 11.63 5.18 3.16
N ASN A 273 10.91 6.13 2.58
CA ASN A 273 11.01 6.45 1.16
C ASN A 273 12.11 7.52 0.95
N ASP A 274 13.13 7.14 0.21
CA ASP A 274 14.27 8.00 -0.16
C ASP A 274 14.28 8.19 -1.67
N GLU A 275 13.63 9.25 -2.15
CA GLU A 275 13.51 9.59 -3.57
C GLU A 275 13.03 8.40 -4.44
N GLY A 276 11.87 7.82 -4.09
CA GLY A 276 11.26 6.73 -4.84
C GLY A 276 11.92 5.36 -4.68
N ARG A 277 12.74 5.19 -3.64
CA ARG A 277 13.33 3.94 -3.20
C ARG A 277 13.11 3.75 -1.72
N ASP A 278 12.71 2.57 -1.32
CA ASP A 278 12.39 2.31 0.08
C ASP A 278 13.51 1.60 0.81
N ARG A 279 13.57 1.84 2.11
CA ARG A 279 14.45 1.18 3.07
C ARG A 279 13.65 0.70 4.26
N LEU A 280 13.96 -0.48 4.76
CA LEU A 280 13.36 -1.04 5.96
C LEU A 280 14.24 -0.78 7.17
N HIS A 281 13.60 -0.44 8.29
CA HIS A 281 14.28 -0.24 9.57
C HIS A 281 13.46 -0.85 10.71
N ARG A 282 14.17 -1.23 11.75
CA ARG A 282 13.63 -1.51 13.07
C ARG A 282 13.90 -0.32 13.98
N TYR A 283 12.85 0.27 14.54
CA TYR A 283 12.94 1.35 15.51
C TYR A 283 12.62 0.84 16.91
N GLU A 284 13.62 0.84 17.80
CA GLU A 284 13.51 0.41 19.19
C GLU A 284 12.93 1.54 20.04
N LEU A 285 11.77 1.35 20.65
CA LEU A 285 11.09 2.40 21.43
C LEU A 285 11.84 2.81 22.69
N GLY A 286 12.45 1.86 23.40
CA GLY A 286 13.16 2.14 24.66
C GLY A 286 14.37 3.06 24.48
N PRO A 287 15.35 2.71 23.64
CA PRO A 287 16.51 3.55 23.38
C PRO A 287 16.30 4.64 22.33
N GLY A 288 15.18 4.62 21.58
CA GLY A 288 14.96 5.52 20.44
C GLY A 288 15.96 5.29 19.30
N SER A 289 16.37 4.05 19.05
CA SER A 289 17.41 3.74 18.06
C SER A 289 16.84 3.08 16.82
N LEU A 290 17.37 3.48 15.66
CA LEU A 290 17.00 2.98 14.35
C LEU A 290 18.09 2.02 13.81
N THR A 291 17.68 0.82 13.38
CA THR A 291 18.58 -0.17 12.78
C THR A 291 18.07 -0.59 11.41
N ALA A 292 18.90 -0.50 10.38
CA ALA A 292 18.54 -0.92 9.03
C ALA A 292 18.31 -2.44 8.96
N ILE A 293 17.30 -2.84 8.17
CA ILE A 293 17.07 -4.22 7.75
C ILE A 293 17.52 -4.30 6.30
N GLU A 294 18.60 -5.05 6.07
CA GLU A 294 19.24 -5.13 4.76
C GLU A 294 18.33 -5.84 3.73
N HIS A 295 18.20 -5.24 2.56
CA HIS A 295 17.50 -5.79 1.40
C HIS A 295 18.05 -5.20 0.10
N GLU A 296 17.69 -5.78 -1.05
CA GLU A 296 18.03 -5.20 -2.33
C GLU A 296 17.29 -3.87 -2.55
N GLN A 297 17.91 -2.96 -3.33
CA GLN A 297 17.33 -1.66 -3.65
C GLN A 297 16.08 -1.81 -4.50
N GLY A 298 15.07 -1.00 -4.22
CA GLY A 298 13.79 -0.98 -4.91
C GLY A 298 12.72 -0.32 -4.05
N THR A 299 11.48 -0.64 -4.33
CA THR A 299 10.28 -0.14 -3.62
C THR A 299 9.65 -1.24 -2.79
N ILE A 300 9.27 -0.92 -1.57
CA ILE A 300 8.60 -1.84 -0.63
C ILE A 300 7.10 -1.57 -0.65
N GLY A 301 6.35 -2.33 -1.45
CA GLY A 301 4.90 -2.16 -1.56
C GLY A 301 4.11 -2.59 -0.32
N ALA A 302 4.68 -3.46 0.52
CA ALA A 302 4.13 -3.90 1.80
C ALA A 302 5.22 -4.51 2.66
N ALA A 303 5.13 -4.36 3.99
CA ALA A 303 6.00 -5.02 4.95
C ALA A 303 5.24 -5.33 6.24
N SER A 304 5.61 -6.40 6.93
CA SER A 304 4.95 -6.83 8.17
C SER A 304 5.88 -7.69 9.03
N VAL A 305 5.69 -7.64 10.35
CA VAL A 305 6.43 -8.44 11.33
C VAL A 305 5.62 -9.67 11.70
N ARG A 306 6.20 -10.83 11.47
CA ARG A 306 5.65 -12.13 11.84
C ARG A 306 5.59 -12.34 13.36
N PRO A 307 4.75 -13.28 13.88
CA PRO A 307 4.71 -13.62 15.30
C PRO A 307 6.04 -14.16 15.86
N ASP A 308 6.91 -14.71 15.02
CA ASP A 308 8.26 -15.16 15.37
C ASP A 308 9.33 -14.06 15.29
N GLY A 309 8.93 -12.84 14.89
CA GLY A 309 9.81 -11.68 14.76
C GLY A 309 10.48 -11.56 13.38
N ASP A 310 10.29 -12.52 12.47
CA ASP A 310 10.76 -12.38 11.07
C ASP A 310 10.01 -11.25 10.36
N VAL A 311 10.68 -10.54 9.48
CA VAL A 311 10.09 -9.47 8.68
C VAL A 311 9.85 -9.98 7.28
N TRP A 312 8.60 -9.90 6.83
CA TRP A 312 8.22 -10.16 5.46
C TRP A 312 7.93 -8.85 4.73
N TYR A 313 8.37 -8.78 3.48
CA TYR A 313 8.14 -7.59 2.64
C TYR A 313 7.95 -7.97 1.17
N ARG A 314 7.27 -7.10 0.44
CA ARG A 314 7.11 -7.23 -1.01
C ARG A 314 8.01 -6.20 -1.69
N LEU A 315 9.06 -6.69 -2.33
CA LEU A 315 10.03 -5.88 -3.06
C LEU A 315 9.65 -5.81 -4.54
N SER A 316 9.64 -4.61 -5.10
CA SER A 316 9.54 -4.31 -6.52
C SER A 316 10.77 -3.53 -6.97
N ARG A 317 11.25 -3.77 -8.18
CA ARG A 317 12.39 -3.03 -8.77
C ARG A 317 12.08 -2.75 -10.23
N GLY A 318 12.58 -1.66 -10.77
CA GLY A 318 12.34 -1.31 -12.15
C GLY A 318 12.68 -2.43 -13.16
N ASP A 319 13.67 -3.25 -12.86
CA ASP A 319 14.15 -4.35 -13.72
C ASP A 319 13.59 -5.74 -13.36
N HIS A 320 12.88 -5.90 -12.25
CA HIS A 320 12.36 -7.19 -11.77
C HIS A 320 10.92 -7.06 -11.25
N ALA A 321 10.07 -7.99 -11.69
CA ALA A 321 8.72 -8.12 -11.19
C ALA A 321 8.70 -8.32 -9.66
N PRO A 322 7.61 -7.89 -8.98
CA PRO A 322 7.52 -7.93 -7.54
C PRO A 322 7.62 -9.35 -6.97
N VAL A 323 8.33 -9.47 -5.84
CA VAL A 323 8.49 -10.73 -5.09
C VAL A 323 8.19 -10.52 -3.61
N ALA A 324 7.59 -11.52 -2.97
CA ALA A 324 7.39 -11.54 -1.52
C ALA A 324 8.56 -12.28 -0.84
N LEU A 325 9.29 -11.60 0.02
CA LEU A 325 10.52 -12.06 0.65
C LEU A 325 10.42 -12.00 2.18
N SER A 326 11.20 -12.85 2.84
CA SER A 326 11.56 -12.68 4.25
C SER A 326 12.84 -11.84 4.39
N ALA A 327 13.13 -11.34 5.60
CA ALA A 327 14.38 -10.62 5.88
C ALA A 327 15.64 -11.46 5.61
N SER A 328 15.54 -12.78 5.58
CA SER A 328 16.63 -13.67 5.15
C SER A 328 16.86 -13.71 3.63
N GLY A 329 16.01 -13.06 2.83
CA GLY A 329 16.01 -13.09 1.37
C GLY A 329 15.32 -14.31 0.76
N ALA A 330 14.67 -15.16 1.58
CA ALA A 330 13.91 -16.30 1.08
C ALA A 330 12.55 -15.86 0.53
N GLU A 331 12.14 -16.36 -0.64
CA GLU A 331 10.78 -16.17 -1.14
C GLU A 331 9.77 -16.86 -0.22
N VAL A 332 8.75 -16.11 0.21
CA VAL A 332 7.70 -16.60 1.11
C VAL A 332 6.52 -17.20 0.36
N VAL A 333 6.28 -16.72 -0.85
CA VAL A 333 5.30 -17.26 -1.80
C VAL A 333 5.76 -16.94 -3.22
N ARG A 334 5.54 -17.89 -4.14
CA ARG A 334 5.85 -17.72 -5.56
C ARG A 334 4.61 -18.01 -6.40
N PRO A 335 4.20 -17.11 -7.31
CA PRO A 335 3.12 -17.39 -8.25
C PRO A 335 3.55 -18.48 -9.24
N ARG A 336 2.58 -19.23 -9.72
CA ARG A 336 2.80 -20.19 -10.83
C ARG A 336 2.79 -19.43 -12.15
N GLY A 337 3.71 -19.79 -13.04
CA GLY A 337 3.80 -19.20 -14.38
C GLY A 337 5.22 -18.85 -14.78
N GLU A 338 5.35 -18.22 -15.93
CA GLU A 338 6.63 -17.81 -16.46
C GLU A 338 7.04 -16.45 -15.90
N ALA A 339 8.26 -16.36 -15.37
CA ALA A 339 8.79 -15.08 -14.90
C ALA A 339 9.01 -14.11 -16.07
N ALA A 340 8.88 -12.81 -15.80
CA ALA A 340 9.25 -11.77 -16.74
C ALA A 340 10.71 -11.91 -17.16
N PRO A 341 11.06 -11.56 -18.41
CA PRO A 341 12.46 -11.26 -18.72
C PRO A 341 12.99 -10.18 -17.79
N VAL A 342 14.24 -10.31 -17.33
CA VAL A 342 14.90 -9.23 -16.58
C VAL A 342 14.85 -7.95 -17.41
N GLY A 343 14.38 -6.88 -16.80
CA GLY A 343 14.27 -5.58 -17.42
C GLY A 343 15.57 -4.78 -17.42
N ARG A 344 15.46 -3.52 -17.74
CA ARG A 344 16.56 -2.56 -17.60
C ARG A 344 16.38 -1.80 -16.28
N PRO A 345 17.46 -1.63 -15.48
CA PRO A 345 17.37 -0.91 -14.23
C PRO A 345 17.06 0.57 -14.47
N PHE A 346 16.29 1.17 -13.56
CA PHE A 346 16.02 2.59 -13.58
C PHE A 346 17.21 3.38 -13.04
N VAL A 347 17.54 4.47 -13.73
CA VAL A 347 18.59 5.40 -13.33
C VAL A 347 17.94 6.57 -12.62
N SER A 348 18.22 6.76 -11.32
CA SER A 348 17.82 7.94 -10.57
C SER A 348 18.52 9.18 -11.15
N TRP A 349 17.81 10.26 -11.33
CA TRP A 349 18.24 11.40 -12.11
C TRP A 349 17.69 12.70 -11.54
N HIS A 350 18.54 13.72 -11.51
CA HIS A 350 18.16 15.06 -11.10
C HIS A 350 18.48 16.06 -12.21
N PHE A 351 17.65 17.10 -12.32
CA PHE A 351 17.84 18.21 -13.24
C PHE A 351 17.23 19.49 -12.69
N ASP A 352 17.66 20.64 -13.23
CA ASP A 352 17.10 21.95 -12.87
C ASP A 352 15.96 22.29 -13.82
N ASN A 353 14.82 22.77 -13.29
CA ASN A 353 13.66 23.12 -14.11
C ASN A 353 13.72 24.51 -14.73
N GLY A 354 14.77 25.27 -14.47
CA GLY A 354 14.94 26.65 -14.94
C GLY A 354 14.20 27.71 -14.12
N GLU A 355 13.35 27.31 -13.17
CA GLU A 355 12.64 28.20 -12.23
C GLU A 355 13.27 28.19 -10.83
N GLY A 356 14.35 27.45 -10.65
CA GLY A 356 15.12 27.39 -9.40
C GLY A 356 14.89 26.16 -8.56
N ASP A 357 14.06 25.23 -9.02
CA ASP A 357 13.84 23.95 -8.34
C ASP A 357 14.70 22.85 -8.98
N ARG A 358 15.21 21.95 -8.13
CA ARG A 358 15.86 20.72 -8.53
C ARG A 358 14.85 19.59 -8.50
N VAL A 359 14.52 19.07 -9.68
CA VAL A 359 13.53 18.02 -9.89
C VAL A 359 14.21 16.65 -9.89
N HIS A 360 13.59 15.67 -9.24
CA HIS A 360 14.00 14.27 -9.28
C HIS A 360 13.11 13.49 -10.24
N GLY A 361 13.64 12.38 -10.77
CA GLY A 361 12.94 11.42 -11.57
C GLY A 361 13.78 10.18 -11.84
N PHE A 362 13.25 9.33 -12.68
CA PHE A 362 13.95 8.15 -13.19
C PHE A 362 13.98 8.18 -14.71
N TYR A 363 15.00 7.58 -15.30
CA TYR A 363 14.95 7.24 -16.71
C TYR A 363 15.52 5.83 -16.91
N VAL A 364 15.16 5.24 -18.05
CA VAL A 364 15.64 3.93 -18.46
C VAL A 364 15.87 3.92 -19.97
N THR A 365 16.90 3.21 -20.44
CA THR A 365 17.27 3.17 -21.86
C THR A 365 17.34 1.73 -22.37
N PRO A 366 17.08 1.53 -23.67
CA PRO A 366 17.46 0.31 -24.36
C PRO A 366 18.96 0.03 -24.28
N GLU A 367 19.40 -1.12 -24.76
CA GLU A 367 20.82 -1.40 -24.99
C GLU A 367 21.37 -0.56 -26.15
N GLY A 368 22.63 -0.17 -26.05
CA GLY A 368 23.37 0.58 -27.09
C GLY A 368 23.54 2.04 -26.73
N ASP A 369 24.01 2.79 -27.73
CA ASP A 369 24.30 4.23 -27.60
C ASP A 369 23.11 5.04 -28.13
N GLY A 370 22.70 6.08 -27.37
CA GLY A 370 21.69 7.04 -27.80
C GLY A 370 22.13 7.95 -28.96
N PRO A 371 21.35 8.98 -29.31
CA PRO A 371 20.06 9.31 -28.69
C PRO A 371 18.93 8.37 -29.16
N PHE A 372 18.08 7.98 -28.22
CA PHE A 372 16.92 7.12 -28.47
C PHE A 372 15.64 7.96 -28.72
N PRO A 373 14.65 7.45 -29.48
CA PRO A 373 13.29 7.96 -29.35
C PRO A 373 12.88 7.88 -27.87
N VAL A 374 12.13 8.83 -27.36
CA VAL A 374 11.81 8.92 -25.93
C VAL A 374 10.33 9.03 -25.67
N VAL A 375 9.86 8.33 -24.66
CA VAL A 375 8.55 8.54 -24.02
C VAL A 375 8.80 9.29 -22.71
N MET A 376 8.24 10.50 -22.55
CA MET A 376 8.10 11.11 -21.23
C MET A 376 6.82 10.57 -20.62
N PHE A 377 6.98 9.64 -19.67
CA PHE A 377 5.88 9.00 -18.97
C PHE A 377 5.52 9.83 -17.74
N VAL A 378 4.24 10.21 -17.61
CA VAL A 378 3.77 11.14 -16.60
C VAL A 378 2.81 10.38 -15.68
N HIS A 379 3.17 10.25 -14.41
CA HIS A 379 2.28 9.59 -13.45
C HIS A 379 0.98 10.37 -13.24
N GLY A 380 -0.08 9.63 -12.93
CA GLY A 380 -1.40 10.18 -12.63
C GLY A 380 -1.52 10.65 -11.18
N GLY A 381 -2.71 11.14 -10.88
CA GLY A 381 -3.08 11.51 -9.52
C GLY A 381 -3.75 12.88 -9.42
N PRO A 382 -3.07 14.04 -9.62
CA PRO A 382 -1.64 14.28 -9.84
C PRO A 382 -0.75 14.02 -8.62
N THR A 383 -1.33 13.77 -7.45
CA THR A 383 -0.60 13.45 -6.21
C THR A 383 -0.19 11.97 -6.21
N GLY A 384 0.86 11.66 -6.93
CA GLY A 384 1.49 10.35 -7.07
C GLY A 384 3.00 10.48 -7.06
N GLN A 385 3.72 9.39 -7.29
CA GLN A 385 5.18 9.35 -7.38
C GLN A 385 5.60 8.24 -8.34
N ASP A 386 6.52 8.55 -9.25
CA ASP A 386 7.30 7.53 -9.95
C ASP A 386 8.37 6.99 -9.01
N THR A 387 8.42 5.69 -8.85
CA THR A 387 9.32 4.97 -7.94
C THR A 387 10.18 3.95 -8.70
N ASP A 388 11.21 3.40 -8.05
CA ASP A 388 12.03 2.31 -8.61
C ASP A 388 11.28 0.97 -8.46
N GLU A 389 10.13 0.86 -9.15
CA GLU A 389 9.30 -0.34 -9.13
C GLU A 389 9.09 -0.92 -10.54
N TRP A 390 8.66 -2.17 -10.58
CA TRP A 390 8.33 -2.85 -11.82
C TRP A 390 7.12 -2.23 -12.48
N ASP A 391 7.35 -1.74 -13.69
CA ASP A 391 6.32 -1.33 -14.61
C ASP A 391 6.47 -2.07 -15.94
N PRO A 392 5.54 -2.98 -16.28
CA PRO A 392 5.61 -3.73 -17.53
C PRO A 392 5.45 -2.85 -18.77
N GLU A 393 4.75 -1.72 -18.68
CA GLU A 393 4.56 -0.77 -19.79
C GLU A 393 5.85 -0.01 -20.07
N VAL A 394 6.50 0.52 -19.05
CA VAL A 394 7.81 1.19 -19.17
C VAL A 394 8.83 0.23 -19.78
N GLN A 395 8.92 -1.00 -19.29
CA GLN A 395 9.84 -1.99 -19.83
C GLN A 395 9.47 -2.44 -21.26
N ALA A 396 8.19 -2.43 -21.64
CA ALA A 396 7.77 -2.72 -23.00
C ALA A 396 8.19 -1.62 -23.98
N TYR A 397 8.12 -0.34 -23.60
CA TYR A 397 8.69 0.75 -24.41
C TYR A 397 10.19 0.57 -24.62
N VAL A 398 10.91 0.16 -23.57
CA VAL A 398 12.36 -0.13 -23.67
C VAL A 398 12.63 -1.29 -24.62
N ASP A 399 11.85 -2.37 -24.58
CA ASP A 399 11.93 -3.48 -25.53
C ASP A 399 11.67 -3.07 -26.98
N MET A 400 10.84 -2.02 -27.18
CA MET A 400 10.55 -1.43 -28.50
C MET A 400 11.62 -0.42 -28.98
N GLY A 401 12.65 -0.19 -28.16
CA GLY A 401 13.76 0.71 -28.51
C GLY A 401 13.60 2.16 -28.09
N PHE A 402 12.65 2.49 -27.21
CA PHE A 402 12.48 3.81 -26.64
C PHE A 402 13.24 3.94 -25.32
N ALA A 403 13.85 5.11 -25.09
CA ALA A 403 14.11 5.55 -23.72
C ALA A 403 12.81 5.99 -23.06
N VAL A 404 12.71 5.86 -21.74
CA VAL A 404 11.57 6.36 -20.98
C VAL A 404 12.09 7.28 -19.89
N GLY A 405 11.54 8.49 -19.79
CA GLY A 405 11.80 9.46 -18.73
C GLY A 405 10.55 9.59 -17.85
N MET A 406 10.70 9.45 -16.55
CA MET A 406 9.67 9.52 -15.52
C MET A 406 10.02 10.66 -14.57
N VAL A 407 9.17 11.69 -14.47
CA VAL A 407 9.49 12.93 -13.77
C VAL A 407 8.60 13.08 -12.55
N ASN A 408 9.20 13.15 -11.37
CA ASN A 408 8.50 13.52 -10.14
C ASN A 408 8.35 15.05 -10.07
N TYR A 409 7.44 15.54 -10.89
CA TYR A 409 7.16 16.97 -11.08
C TYR A 409 6.59 17.61 -9.79
N ARG A 410 6.58 18.94 -9.72
CA ARG A 410 5.89 19.69 -8.67
C ARG A 410 4.42 19.26 -8.58
N GLY A 411 4.03 18.71 -7.43
CA GLY A 411 2.74 18.03 -7.20
C GLY A 411 2.91 16.56 -6.81
N SER A 412 4.07 15.95 -7.08
CA SER A 412 4.35 14.58 -6.69
C SER A 412 4.47 14.42 -5.18
N THR A 413 4.04 13.25 -4.66
CA THR A 413 4.30 12.81 -3.29
C THR A 413 5.76 12.36 -3.12
N GLY A 414 6.21 12.15 -1.89
CA GLY A 414 7.57 11.66 -1.61
C GLY A 414 8.63 12.75 -1.46
N TYR A 415 8.27 14.02 -1.68
CA TYR A 415 9.18 15.19 -1.62
C TYR A 415 8.68 16.26 -0.63
N GLY A 416 7.81 15.88 0.27
CA GLY A 416 7.20 16.73 1.27
C GLY A 416 5.97 17.51 0.78
N ARG A 417 5.17 17.95 1.77
CA ARG A 417 3.90 18.67 1.53
C ARG A 417 4.09 19.93 0.69
N ALA A 418 5.15 20.71 0.92
CA ALA A 418 5.41 21.93 0.17
C ALA A 418 5.64 21.68 -1.34
N TRP A 419 6.15 20.49 -1.72
CA TRP A 419 6.31 20.09 -3.12
C TRP A 419 4.98 19.62 -3.70
N ARG A 420 4.27 18.76 -2.97
CA ARG A 420 2.95 18.22 -3.36
C ARG A 420 1.95 19.34 -3.60
N ASP A 421 1.88 20.31 -2.70
CA ASP A 421 0.86 21.38 -2.73
C ASP A 421 1.11 22.44 -3.81
N ARG A 422 2.22 22.36 -4.56
CA ARG A 422 2.56 23.30 -5.66
C ARG A 422 1.56 23.29 -6.82
N LEU A 423 0.75 22.24 -6.96
CA LEU A 423 -0.29 22.15 -7.99
C LEU A 423 -1.65 22.70 -7.54
N ILE A 424 -1.84 23.02 -6.27
CA ILE A 424 -3.13 23.51 -5.78
C ILE A 424 -3.47 24.84 -6.47
N GLY A 425 -4.53 24.80 -7.29
CA GLY A 425 -5.01 25.97 -8.04
C GLY A 425 -4.26 26.27 -9.34
N ASP A 426 -3.23 25.50 -9.73
CA ASP A 426 -2.43 25.71 -10.95
C ASP A 426 -2.06 24.38 -11.64
N ILE A 427 -3.05 23.50 -11.85
CA ILE A 427 -2.86 22.26 -12.61
C ILE A 427 -2.71 22.59 -14.10
N GLY A 428 -1.70 22.01 -14.76
CA GLY A 428 -1.37 22.22 -16.17
C GLY A 428 -0.24 23.24 -16.37
N GLY A 429 0.34 23.79 -15.30
CA GLY A 429 1.43 24.76 -15.33
C GLY A 429 2.77 24.21 -14.85
N PRO A 430 2.96 24.05 -13.52
CA PRO A 430 4.24 23.64 -12.94
C PRO A 430 4.75 22.29 -13.45
N GLU A 431 3.88 21.30 -13.57
CA GLU A 431 4.23 19.95 -14.04
C GLU A 431 4.70 19.97 -15.50
N LEU A 432 4.10 20.80 -16.37
CA LEU A 432 4.54 20.92 -17.76
C LEU A 432 5.94 21.53 -17.86
N VAL A 433 6.26 22.50 -17.01
CA VAL A 433 7.61 23.08 -16.93
C VAL A 433 8.61 22.00 -16.55
N ASP A 434 8.32 21.21 -15.53
CA ASP A 434 9.21 20.17 -15.00
C ASP A 434 9.42 19.04 -16.02
N VAL A 435 8.35 18.54 -16.67
CA VAL A 435 8.44 17.49 -17.69
C VAL A 435 9.23 17.97 -18.92
N ASN A 436 9.00 19.20 -19.38
CA ASN A 436 9.76 19.77 -20.50
C ASN A 436 11.24 20.00 -20.16
N ALA A 437 11.52 20.42 -18.92
CA ALA A 437 12.91 20.58 -18.46
C ALA A 437 13.61 19.22 -18.40
N GLY A 438 12.91 18.18 -17.92
CA GLY A 438 13.42 16.80 -17.92
C GLY A 438 13.74 16.28 -19.31
N LEU A 439 12.84 16.47 -20.28
CA LEU A 439 13.12 16.13 -21.69
C LEU A 439 14.36 16.87 -22.21
N SER A 440 14.44 18.18 -21.95
CA SER A 440 15.57 19.02 -22.39
C SER A 440 16.90 18.54 -21.82
N ASP A 441 16.92 18.13 -20.54
CA ASP A 441 18.11 17.59 -19.88
C ASP A 441 18.52 16.22 -20.45
N LEU A 442 17.56 15.30 -20.71
CA LEU A 442 17.85 14.02 -21.36
C LEU A 442 18.40 14.21 -22.79
N VAL A 443 17.91 15.21 -23.54
CA VAL A 443 18.46 15.57 -24.85
C VAL A 443 19.89 16.10 -24.71
N ALA A 444 20.15 17.00 -23.76
CA ALA A 444 21.47 17.52 -23.49
C ALA A 444 22.48 16.45 -23.08
N LYS A 445 22.04 15.41 -22.40
CA LYS A 445 22.83 14.24 -22.03
C LYS A 445 23.06 13.25 -23.19
N GLY A 446 22.43 13.45 -24.35
CA GLY A 446 22.52 12.55 -25.49
C GLY A 446 21.72 11.23 -25.30
N VAL A 447 20.83 11.19 -24.34
CA VAL A 447 19.93 10.04 -24.08
C VAL A 447 18.74 10.10 -25.02
N ALA A 448 18.10 11.24 -25.15
CA ALA A 448 16.86 11.43 -25.90
C ALA A 448 17.07 12.18 -27.21
N ASP A 449 16.30 11.81 -28.24
CA ASP A 449 16.19 12.51 -29.51
C ASP A 449 14.98 13.43 -29.48
N SER A 450 15.21 14.74 -29.55
CA SER A 450 14.16 15.76 -29.51
C SER A 450 13.15 15.66 -30.65
N ASP A 451 13.54 15.11 -31.81
CA ASP A 451 12.66 14.99 -32.97
C ASP A 451 11.78 13.74 -32.93
N ARG A 452 12.03 12.86 -31.93
CA ARG A 452 11.32 11.60 -31.73
C ARG A 452 10.85 11.47 -30.27
N ALA A 453 10.34 12.56 -29.70
CA ALA A 453 9.81 12.59 -28.35
C ALA A 453 8.28 12.52 -28.36
N VAL A 454 7.73 11.72 -27.46
CA VAL A 454 6.29 11.62 -27.20
C VAL A 454 6.05 11.73 -25.69
N ILE A 455 4.81 12.08 -25.31
CA ILE A 455 4.36 12.12 -23.93
C ILE A 455 3.24 11.08 -23.77
N GLY A 456 3.21 10.36 -22.65
CA GLY A 456 2.20 9.36 -22.26
C GLY A 456 2.04 9.32 -20.77
N GLY A 457 1.02 8.59 -20.28
CA GLY A 457 0.73 8.40 -18.85
C GLY A 457 -0.75 8.30 -18.58
#